data_18e3cabd89bdf10e89c13ee7caaeb3aa
#
_entry.id   18e3cabd89bdf10e89c13ee7caaeb3aa
#
_cell.length_a   1.000
_cell.length_b   1.000
_cell.length_c   1.000
_cell.angle_alpha   90.00
_cell.angle_beta   90.00
_cell.angle_gamma   90.00
#
_symmetry.space_group_name_H-M   'P 1'
#
loop_
_entity.id
_entity.type
_entity.pdbx_description
1 polymer ?
#
loop_
_entity_poly.entity_id
_entity_poly.type
_entity_poly.pdbx_seq_one_letter_code
_entity_poly.pdbx_strand_id
1 'polypeptide(L)'
;MSFGLSDADNTFERMENSIFAGLINKCVLLVYLDDIVIHIATWENHLQTLVEVLACITKHNLQLQWKKCRWGSTNLCFLGFIILGDGIRMDLAKVAAITDYPRPTSIKTLQRFLGMITFSLRFIPNFALVTFPLSHLLKKGVSFVWDPACEDNFRRLKTMVQESGLLTHPNFDQSFTLQTDASNHGLGAVLLQTDCHGQEKAVPFISQTLTPAETELLNH
;
A
#
# COMPACT_ATOMS: atom_id res chain seq x y z
N MET A 1 -5.09 5.78 -27.65
CA MET A 1 -6.47 5.42 -27.25
C MET A 1 -7.24 6.68 -26.90
N SER A 2 -8.55 6.70 -27.17
CA SER A 2 -9.38 7.84 -26.79
C SER A 2 -9.61 7.82 -25.29
N PHE A 3 -9.38 8.94 -24.59
CA PHE A 3 -9.70 9.11 -23.18
C PHE A 3 -11.21 8.99 -22.94
N GLY A 4 -11.63 8.29 -21.88
CA GLY A 4 -13.03 8.20 -21.45
C GLY A 4 -13.77 6.92 -21.82
N LEU A 5 -13.12 5.91 -22.40
CA LEU A 5 -13.68 4.58 -22.51
C LEU A 5 -13.40 3.78 -21.23
N SER A 6 -14.41 3.13 -20.66
CA SER A 6 -14.32 2.39 -19.38
C SER A 6 -13.25 1.28 -19.37
N ASP A 7 -12.90 0.73 -20.54
CA ASP A 7 -11.91 -0.36 -20.68
C ASP A 7 -10.57 0.10 -21.26
N ALA A 8 -10.36 1.41 -21.45
CA ALA A 8 -9.14 1.94 -22.04
C ALA A 8 -7.90 1.61 -21.20
N ASP A 9 -7.97 1.81 -19.88
CA ASP A 9 -6.88 1.57 -18.96
C ASP A 9 -6.51 0.08 -18.92
N ASN A 10 -7.48 -0.81 -18.81
CA ASN A 10 -7.26 -2.26 -18.81
C ASN A 10 -6.65 -2.76 -20.14
N THR A 11 -7.05 -2.15 -21.27
CA THR A 11 -6.52 -2.53 -22.58
C THR A 11 -5.10 -2.03 -22.77
N PHE A 12 -4.81 -0.84 -22.25
CA PHE A 12 -3.47 -0.25 -22.27
C PHE A 12 -2.51 -1.08 -21.43
N GLU A 13 -2.89 -1.43 -20.19
CA GLU A 13 -2.12 -2.27 -19.28
C GLU A 13 -1.82 -3.67 -19.88
N ARG A 14 -2.80 -4.30 -20.55
CA ARG A 14 -2.57 -5.57 -21.26
C ARG A 14 -1.56 -5.42 -22.39
N MET A 15 -1.63 -4.33 -23.13
CA MET A 15 -0.68 -4.03 -24.20
C MET A 15 0.73 -3.86 -23.64
N GLU A 16 0.91 -3.06 -22.60
CA GLU A 16 2.20 -2.84 -21.96
C GLU A 16 2.77 -4.13 -21.38
N ASN A 17 1.96 -4.92 -20.68
CA ASN A 17 2.36 -6.22 -20.15
C ASN A 17 2.80 -7.18 -21.26
N SER A 18 2.18 -7.13 -22.45
CA SER A 18 2.60 -7.91 -23.62
C SER A 18 3.94 -7.42 -24.20
N ILE A 19 4.12 -6.10 -24.31
CA ILE A 19 5.33 -5.47 -24.86
C ILE A 19 6.54 -5.76 -23.95
N PHE A 20 6.35 -5.67 -22.64
CA PHE A 20 7.43 -5.82 -21.65
C PHE A 20 7.48 -7.22 -21.02
N ALA A 21 6.72 -8.20 -21.52
CA ALA A 21 6.61 -9.54 -20.93
C ALA A 21 7.97 -10.19 -20.63
N GLY A 22 8.95 -10.05 -21.53
CA GLY A 22 10.28 -10.60 -21.35
C GLY A 22 11.05 -10.00 -20.16
N LEU A 23 10.87 -8.70 -19.90
CA LEU A 23 11.52 -7.99 -18.79
C LEU A 23 10.75 -8.18 -17.47
N ILE A 24 9.43 -8.23 -17.54
CA ILE A 24 8.57 -8.53 -16.38
C ILE A 24 8.86 -9.93 -15.86
N ASN A 25 8.95 -10.93 -16.76
CA ASN A 25 9.25 -12.32 -16.40
C ASN A 25 10.66 -12.50 -15.81
N LYS A 26 11.62 -11.63 -16.17
CA LYS A 26 12.95 -11.57 -15.52
C LYS A 26 12.92 -10.89 -14.14
N CYS A 27 11.76 -10.40 -13.68
CA CYS A 27 11.61 -9.64 -12.44
C CYS A 27 12.54 -8.42 -12.35
N VAL A 28 12.78 -7.72 -13.46
CA VAL A 28 13.61 -6.50 -13.51
C VAL A 28 12.81 -5.24 -13.81
N LEU A 29 11.54 -5.43 -14.19
CA LEU A 29 10.63 -4.37 -14.57
C LEU A 29 9.26 -4.59 -13.94
N LEU A 30 8.67 -3.52 -13.45
CA LEU A 30 7.28 -3.48 -13.00
C LEU A 30 6.54 -2.43 -13.83
N VAL A 31 5.37 -2.79 -14.33
CA VAL A 31 4.49 -1.89 -15.08
C VAL A 31 3.18 -1.76 -14.32
N TYR A 32 2.71 -0.55 -14.14
CA TYR A 32 1.43 -0.25 -13.54
C TYR A 32 0.80 0.97 -14.20
N LEU A 33 -0.23 0.76 -14.99
CA LEU A 33 -0.82 1.80 -15.84
C LEU A 33 0.28 2.52 -16.65
N ASP A 34 0.37 3.84 -16.52
CA ASP A 34 1.34 4.66 -17.26
C ASP A 34 2.77 4.64 -16.66
N ASP A 35 2.97 3.98 -15.51
CA ASP A 35 4.21 4.02 -14.76
C ASP A 35 5.05 2.76 -14.96
N ILE A 36 6.31 2.92 -15.35
CA ILE A 36 7.29 1.84 -15.53
C ILE A 36 8.40 2.01 -14.50
N VAL A 37 8.66 0.97 -13.71
CA VAL A 37 9.73 0.95 -12.71
C VAL A 37 10.75 -0.14 -13.06
N ILE A 38 12.02 0.27 -13.19
CA ILE A 38 13.16 -0.63 -13.33
C ILE A 38 13.82 -0.77 -11.96
N HIS A 39 13.89 -2.00 -11.44
CA HIS A 39 14.46 -2.28 -10.12
C HIS A 39 15.55 -3.36 -10.24
N ILE A 40 16.79 -2.96 -10.09
CA ILE A 40 17.97 -3.83 -10.25
C ILE A 40 19.02 -3.44 -9.23
N ALA A 41 19.73 -4.46 -8.71
CA ALA A 41 20.69 -4.29 -7.62
C ALA A 41 22.00 -3.59 -8.04
N THR A 42 22.44 -3.75 -9.30
CA THR A 42 23.71 -3.19 -9.77
C THR A 42 23.50 -2.12 -10.82
N TRP A 43 24.36 -1.12 -10.84
CA TRP A 43 24.29 -0.01 -11.78
C TRP A 43 24.48 -0.46 -13.25
N GLU A 44 25.39 -1.37 -13.48
CA GLU A 44 25.69 -1.90 -14.82
C GLU A 44 24.48 -2.60 -15.41
N ASN A 45 23.85 -3.48 -14.65
CA ASN A 45 22.63 -4.18 -15.07
C ASN A 45 21.45 -3.22 -15.22
N HIS A 46 21.39 -2.16 -14.38
CA HIS A 46 20.36 -1.13 -14.50
C HIS A 46 20.47 -0.40 -15.83
N LEU A 47 21.66 0.01 -16.23
CA LEU A 47 21.89 0.68 -17.53
C LEU A 47 21.54 -0.24 -18.70
N GLN A 48 21.94 -1.51 -18.64
CA GLN A 48 21.62 -2.49 -19.68
C GLN A 48 20.11 -2.68 -19.83
N THR A 49 19.41 -2.87 -18.72
CA THR A 49 17.94 -3.02 -18.74
C THR A 49 17.25 -1.74 -19.21
N LEU A 50 17.76 -0.58 -18.83
CA LEU A 50 17.25 0.71 -19.32
C LEU A 50 17.34 0.79 -20.85
N VAL A 51 18.44 0.37 -21.45
CA VAL A 51 18.60 0.32 -22.92
C VAL A 51 17.57 -0.64 -23.53
N GLU A 52 17.37 -1.83 -22.93
CA GLU A 52 16.36 -2.80 -23.41
C GLU A 52 14.94 -2.20 -23.33
N VAL A 53 14.59 -1.52 -22.25
CA VAL A 53 13.28 -0.85 -22.06
C VAL A 53 13.09 0.24 -23.11
N LEU A 54 14.08 1.12 -23.30
CA LEU A 54 14.00 2.20 -24.29
C LEU A 54 13.89 1.66 -25.71
N ALA A 55 14.58 0.57 -26.05
CA ALA A 55 14.45 -0.10 -27.34
C ALA A 55 13.04 -0.66 -27.54
N CYS A 56 12.44 -1.29 -26.52
CA CYS A 56 11.05 -1.75 -26.58
C CYS A 56 10.05 -0.60 -26.80
N ILE A 57 10.22 0.50 -26.06
CA ILE A 57 9.39 1.71 -26.18
C ILE A 57 9.45 2.26 -27.62
N THR A 58 10.66 2.41 -28.15
CA THR A 58 10.86 2.90 -29.53
C THR A 58 10.28 1.96 -30.57
N LYS A 59 10.50 0.65 -30.43
CA LYS A 59 9.99 -0.39 -31.34
C LYS A 59 8.46 -0.38 -31.46
N HIS A 60 7.78 -0.09 -30.35
CA HIS A 60 6.31 -0.11 -30.28
C HIS A 60 5.68 1.30 -30.39
N ASN A 61 6.46 2.31 -30.79
CA ASN A 61 6.00 3.71 -30.93
C ASN A 61 5.34 4.29 -29.67
N LEU A 62 5.77 3.84 -28.49
CA LEU A 62 5.36 4.44 -27.23
C LEU A 62 6.16 5.73 -27.00
N GLN A 63 5.56 6.69 -26.30
CA GLN A 63 6.19 7.97 -26.00
C GLN A 63 6.39 8.13 -24.50
N LEU A 64 7.60 8.51 -24.10
CA LEU A 64 7.93 8.85 -22.71
C LEU A 64 7.84 10.37 -22.49
N GLN A 65 7.28 10.74 -21.35
CA GLN A 65 7.35 12.12 -20.91
C GLN A 65 8.62 12.33 -20.08
N TRP A 66 9.74 12.60 -20.74
CA TRP A 66 11.09 12.72 -20.17
C TRP A 66 11.17 13.59 -18.91
N LYS A 67 10.39 14.69 -18.86
CA LYS A 67 10.33 15.58 -17.70
C LYS A 67 9.75 14.94 -16.43
N LYS A 68 8.99 13.87 -16.57
CA LYS A 68 8.41 13.10 -15.45
C LYS A 68 9.27 11.90 -15.07
N CYS A 69 10.21 11.49 -15.93
CA CYS A 69 11.07 10.35 -15.66
C CYS A 69 12.08 10.69 -14.56
N ARG A 70 12.28 9.74 -13.66
CA ARG A 70 13.34 9.78 -12.64
C ARG A 70 14.36 8.70 -12.97
N TRP A 71 15.61 9.09 -13.12
CA TRP A 71 16.69 8.24 -13.58
C TRP A 71 17.67 7.96 -12.44
N GLY A 72 18.09 6.71 -12.27
CA GLY A 72 19.13 6.30 -11.34
C GLY A 72 18.90 6.75 -9.88
N SER A 73 17.66 6.74 -9.42
CA SER A 73 17.31 7.20 -8.08
C SER A 73 17.41 6.04 -7.07
N THR A 74 18.00 6.31 -5.91
CA THR A 74 18.07 5.36 -4.79
C THR A 74 16.78 5.29 -3.98
N ASN A 75 15.87 6.23 -4.22
CA ASN A 75 14.53 6.24 -3.66
C ASN A 75 13.51 6.62 -4.73
N LEU A 76 12.35 6.00 -4.68
CA LEU A 76 11.30 6.19 -5.68
C LEU A 76 9.95 6.41 -4.98
N CYS A 77 9.28 7.52 -5.29
CA CYS A 77 7.88 7.69 -4.97
C CYS A 77 7.04 6.95 -6.03
N PHE A 78 6.37 5.88 -5.65
CA PHE A 78 5.58 5.05 -6.54
C PHE A 78 4.29 4.62 -5.84
N LEU A 79 3.15 4.84 -6.48
CA LEU A 79 1.81 4.53 -5.96
C LEU A 79 1.55 5.08 -4.54
N GLY A 80 2.13 6.25 -4.22
CA GLY A 80 1.95 6.91 -2.92
C GLY A 80 2.79 6.31 -1.77
N PHE A 81 3.78 5.49 -2.10
CA PHE A 81 4.79 4.99 -1.20
C PHE A 81 6.18 5.49 -1.62
N ILE A 82 7.09 5.53 -0.66
CA ILE A 82 8.50 5.75 -0.94
C ILE A 82 9.19 4.40 -0.82
N ILE A 83 9.66 3.90 -1.97
CA ILE A 83 10.45 2.67 -2.08
C ILE A 83 11.91 3.05 -1.88
N LEU A 84 12.57 2.36 -0.96
CA LEU A 84 13.97 2.51 -0.58
C LEU A 84 14.69 1.17 -0.77
N GLY A 85 16.00 1.13 -0.71
CA GLY A 85 16.77 -0.11 -0.82
C GLY A 85 16.52 -1.09 0.34
N ASP A 86 16.16 -0.58 1.52
CA ASP A 86 15.94 -1.35 2.75
C ASP A 86 14.44 -1.58 3.08
N GLY A 87 13.54 -1.00 2.29
CA GLY A 87 12.12 -1.20 2.52
C GLY A 87 11.21 -0.17 1.88
N ILE A 88 9.97 -0.11 2.39
CA ILE A 88 8.91 0.76 1.89
C ILE A 88 8.36 1.57 3.05
N ARG A 89 8.13 2.86 2.84
CA ARG A 89 7.42 3.73 3.79
C ARG A 89 6.32 4.52 3.09
N MET A 90 5.44 5.08 3.88
CA MET A 90 4.42 5.99 3.35
C MET A 90 5.04 7.28 2.83
N ASP A 91 4.45 7.84 1.77
CA ASP A 91 4.78 9.18 1.31
C ASP A 91 4.38 10.23 2.37
N LEU A 92 5.28 11.14 2.69
CA LEU A 92 5.07 12.19 3.69
C LEU A 92 3.88 13.09 3.36
N ALA A 93 3.61 13.34 2.07
CA ALA A 93 2.42 14.10 1.67
C ALA A 93 1.11 13.35 1.99
N LYS A 94 1.11 12.00 1.91
CA LYS A 94 -0.03 11.17 2.32
C LYS A 94 -0.18 11.16 3.85
N VAL A 95 0.93 11.05 4.57
CA VAL A 95 0.93 11.15 6.04
C VAL A 95 0.37 12.50 6.47
N ALA A 96 0.86 13.61 5.92
CA ALA A 96 0.36 14.95 6.23
C ALA A 96 -1.14 15.09 5.94
N ALA A 97 -1.62 14.61 4.78
CA ALA A 97 -3.03 14.68 4.44
C ALA A 97 -3.94 13.93 5.44
N ILE A 98 -3.47 12.84 6.05
CA ILE A 98 -4.20 12.09 7.08
C ILE A 98 -4.10 12.82 8.43
N THR A 99 -2.91 13.27 8.81
CA THR A 99 -2.70 13.92 10.12
C THR A 99 -3.40 15.28 10.22
N ASP A 100 -3.49 16.01 9.11
CA ASP A 100 -4.17 17.30 9.06
C ASP A 100 -5.69 17.18 8.82
N TYR A 101 -6.19 15.94 8.59
CA TYR A 101 -7.61 15.76 8.29
C TYR A 101 -8.48 16.23 9.46
N PRO A 102 -9.49 17.08 9.23
CA PRO A 102 -10.37 17.59 10.29
C PRO A 102 -11.26 16.47 10.85
N ARG A 103 -11.73 16.67 12.07
CA ARG A 103 -12.72 15.77 12.69
C ARG A 103 -13.93 15.57 11.76
N PRO A 104 -14.30 14.32 11.43
CA PRO A 104 -15.49 14.04 10.64
C PRO A 104 -16.78 14.52 11.33
N THR A 105 -17.63 15.23 10.59
CA THR A 105 -18.91 15.74 11.06
C THR A 105 -20.11 15.05 10.41
N SER A 106 -19.87 14.12 9.48
CA SER A 106 -20.89 13.38 8.75
C SER A 106 -20.38 12.04 8.29
N ILE A 107 -21.31 11.15 7.93
CA ILE A 107 -21.00 9.84 7.30
C ILE A 107 -20.07 10.02 6.10
N LYS A 108 -20.34 11.00 5.24
CA LYS A 108 -19.53 11.24 4.04
C LYS A 108 -18.09 11.66 4.35
N THR A 109 -17.89 12.52 5.35
CA THR A 109 -16.54 12.94 5.76
C THR A 109 -15.79 11.81 6.47
N LEU A 110 -16.49 10.98 7.25
CA LEU A 110 -15.91 9.79 7.85
C LEU A 110 -15.52 8.73 6.81
N GLN A 111 -16.37 8.49 5.79
CA GLN A 111 -16.02 7.58 4.68
C GLN A 111 -14.77 8.02 3.94
N ARG A 112 -14.63 9.34 3.71
CA ARG A 112 -13.40 9.89 3.09
C ARG A 112 -12.17 9.63 3.94
N PHE A 113 -12.26 9.90 5.25
CA PHE A 113 -11.15 9.65 6.18
C PHE A 113 -10.76 8.17 6.19
N LEU A 114 -11.73 7.27 6.37
CA LEU A 114 -11.47 5.83 6.38
C LEU A 114 -10.93 5.34 5.02
N GLY A 115 -11.42 5.86 3.91
CA GLY A 115 -10.88 5.55 2.58
C GLY A 115 -9.41 5.99 2.43
N MET A 116 -9.06 7.17 2.95
CA MET A 116 -7.66 7.64 2.93
C MET A 116 -6.76 6.75 3.80
N ILE A 117 -7.21 6.40 5.02
CA ILE A 117 -6.38 5.65 5.96
C ILE A 117 -6.28 4.15 5.61
N THR A 118 -7.24 3.58 4.89
CA THR A 118 -7.19 2.20 4.40
C THR A 118 -5.96 1.95 3.51
N PHE A 119 -5.49 2.98 2.82
CA PHE A 119 -4.26 2.92 2.05
C PHE A 119 -3.03 2.57 2.91
N SER A 120 -3.03 2.97 4.19
CA SER A 120 -1.94 2.75 5.14
C SER A 120 -2.10 1.48 5.99
N LEU A 121 -3.14 0.68 5.77
CA LEU A 121 -3.48 -0.46 6.63
C LEU A 121 -2.31 -1.42 6.90
N ARG A 122 -1.46 -1.66 5.89
CA ARG A 122 -0.29 -2.56 6.01
C ARG A 122 0.85 -2.02 6.90
N PHE A 123 0.81 -0.73 7.25
CA PHE A 123 1.76 -0.06 8.13
C PHE A 123 1.25 0.06 9.56
N ILE A 124 -0.03 -0.26 9.80
CA ILE A 124 -0.71 -0.02 11.07
C ILE A 124 -1.08 -1.36 11.71
N PRO A 125 -0.49 -1.69 12.87
CA PRO A 125 -0.88 -2.86 13.62
C PRO A 125 -2.34 -2.75 14.09
N ASN A 126 -3.07 -3.87 14.09
CA ASN A 126 -4.44 -3.96 14.58
C ASN A 126 -5.42 -2.93 13.98
N PHE A 127 -5.21 -2.56 12.71
CA PHE A 127 -5.97 -1.52 12.00
C PHE A 127 -7.49 -1.71 12.13
N ALA A 128 -8.01 -2.95 11.96
CA ALA A 128 -9.43 -3.25 12.03
C ALA A 128 -10.02 -2.93 13.42
N LEU A 129 -9.28 -3.22 14.49
CA LEU A 129 -9.72 -2.95 15.86
C LEU A 129 -9.81 -1.44 16.13
N VAL A 130 -8.80 -0.69 15.71
CA VAL A 130 -8.77 0.75 15.93
C VAL A 130 -9.81 1.47 15.08
N THR A 131 -10.10 0.97 13.88
CA THR A 131 -11.13 1.56 13.00
C THR A 131 -12.54 1.10 13.35
N PHE A 132 -12.73 0.05 14.17
CA PHE A 132 -14.04 -0.54 14.45
C PHE A 132 -15.09 0.46 14.95
N PRO A 133 -14.83 1.33 15.98
CA PRO A 133 -15.83 2.30 16.45
C PRO A 133 -16.25 3.29 15.37
N LEU A 134 -15.30 3.72 14.53
CA LEU A 134 -15.55 4.63 13.43
C LEU A 134 -16.34 3.95 12.31
N SER A 135 -15.96 2.73 11.95
CA SER A 135 -16.63 1.93 10.92
C SER A 135 -18.06 1.57 11.33
N HIS A 136 -18.33 1.41 12.63
CA HIS A 136 -19.66 1.16 13.17
C HIS A 136 -20.64 2.30 12.82
N LEU A 137 -20.19 3.56 12.84
CA LEU A 137 -21.01 4.72 12.45
C LEU A 137 -21.44 4.72 10.98
N LEU A 138 -20.81 3.88 10.13
CA LEU A 138 -21.18 3.75 8.71
C LEU A 138 -22.25 2.69 8.45
N LYS A 139 -22.62 1.88 9.48
CA LYS A 139 -23.62 0.82 9.32
C LYS A 139 -25.02 1.42 9.10
N LYS A 140 -25.81 0.74 8.25
CA LYS A 140 -27.19 1.14 7.97
C LYS A 140 -28.04 1.12 9.25
N GLY A 141 -28.76 2.19 9.51
CA GLY A 141 -29.63 2.33 10.70
C GLY A 141 -28.92 2.82 11.96
N VAL A 142 -27.61 3.07 11.92
CA VAL A 142 -26.87 3.67 13.04
C VAL A 142 -26.89 5.19 12.91
N SER A 143 -27.30 5.87 13.99
CA SER A 143 -27.20 7.34 14.05
C SER A 143 -25.76 7.79 14.13
N PHE A 144 -25.40 8.86 13.38
CA PHE A 144 -24.06 9.42 13.43
C PHE A 144 -23.85 10.21 14.73
N VAL A 145 -23.40 9.55 15.79
CA VAL A 145 -23.06 10.15 17.09
C VAL A 145 -21.57 10.00 17.32
N TRP A 146 -20.86 11.12 17.32
CA TRP A 146 -19.41 11.15 17.56
C TRP A 146 -19.14 11.16 19.06
N ASP A 147 -18.91 10.00 19.62
CA ASP A 147 -18.64 9.79 21.04
C ASP A 147 -17.13 9.89 21.38
N PRO A 148 -16.75 9.87 22.68
CA PRO A 148 -15.34 9.89 23.08
C PRO A 148 -14.51 8.75 22.49
N ALA A 149 -15.09 7.55 22.34
CA ALA A 149 -14.37 6.40 21.77
C ALA A 149 -14.04 6.64 20.29
N CYS A 150 -14.95 7.26 19.53
CA CYS A 150 -14.69 7.68 18.15
C CYS A 150 -13.57 8.73 18.08
N GLU A 151 -13.58 9.71 18.98
CA GLU A 151 -12.54 10.75 19.04
C GLU A 151 -11.17 10.16 19.35
N ASP A 152 -11.09 9.28 20.35
CA ASP A 152 -9.83 8.66 20.76
C ASP A 152 -9.25 7.78 19.66
N ASN A 153 -10.09 6.96 19.00
CA ASN A 153 -9.63 6.13 17.91
C ASN A 153 -9.25 6.95 16.67
N PHE A 154 -9.96 8.04 16.38
CA PHE A 154 -9.60 8.97 15.32
C PHE A 154 -8.20 9.57 15.54
N ARG A 155 -7.92 10.07 16.75
CA ARG A 155 -6.60 10.59 17.13
C ARG A 155 -5.54 9.49 17.08
N ARG A 156 -5.84 8.32 17.64
CA ARG A 156 -4.94 7.18 17.66
C ARG A 156 -4.52 6.77 16.25
N LEU A 157 -5.46 6.70 15.29
CA LEU A 157 -5.16 6.40 13.90
C LEU A 157 -4.20 7.41 13.28
N LYS A 158 -4.38 8.71 13.53
CA LYS A 158 -3.47 9.75 13.06
C LYS A 158 -2.06 9.58 13.62
N THR A 159 -1.95 9.33 14.91
CA THR A 159 -0.66 9.06 15.58
C THR A 159 0.01 7.81 15.00
N MET A 160 -0.73 6.71 14.80
CA MET A 160 -0.19 5.48 14.24
C MET A 160 0.30 5.66 12.79
N VAL A 161 -0.37 6.49 11.99
CA VAL A 161 0.09 6.85 10.63
C VAL A 161 1.36 7.71 10.70
N GLN A 162 1.40 8.67 11.60
CA GLN A 162 2.57 9.56 11.78
C GLN A 162 3.80 8.79 12.26
N GLU A 163 3.60 7.81 13.13
CA GLU A 163 4.64 6.96 13.72
C GLU A 163 4.93 5.71 12.88
N SER A 164 4.20 5.51 11.77
CA SER A 164 4.38 4.34 10.91
C SER A 164 5.81 4.26 10.40
N GLY A 165 6.43 3.11 10.65
CA GLY A 165 7.83 2.87 10.33
C GLY A 165 8.06 2.38 8.90
N LEU A 166 9.27 1.95 8.67
CA LEU A 166 9.69 1.27 7.46
C LEU A 166 9.22 -0.20 7.52
N LEU A 167 8.55 -0.66 6.47
CA LEU A 167 8.32 -2.08 6.23
C LEU A 167 9.45 -2.62 5.38
N THR A 168 10.02 -3.74 5.78
CA THR A 168 11.13 -4.36 5.06
C THR A 168 10.67 -5.03 3.76
N HIS A 169 11.56 -5.09 2.76
CA HIS A 169 11.29 -5.89 1.58
C HIS A 169 11.31 -7.38 1.93
N PRO A 170 10.33 -8.17 1.45
CA PRO A 170 10.35 -9.61 1.68
C PRO A 170 11.53 -10.27 0.96
N ASN A 171 12.27 -11.11 1.67
CA ASN A 171 13.28 -12.00 1.09
C ASN A 171 12.69 -13.41 1.05
N PHE A 172 12.33 -13.89 -0.13
CA PHE A 172 11.68 -15.20 -0.30
C PHE A 172 12.64 -16.39 -0.12
N ASP A 173 13.93 -16.15 -0.03
CA ASP A 173 14.94 -17.18 0.27
C ASP A 173 15.10 -17.42 1.78
N GLN A 174 14.43 -16.61 2.61
CA GLN A 174 14.44 -16.71 4.07
C GLN A 174 13.06 -17.10 4.61
N SER A 175 13.06 -17.72 5.79
CA SER A 175 11.80 -18.05 6.49
C SER A 175 11.09 -16.80 6.96
N PHE A 176 9.76 -16.89 6.99
CA PHE A 176 8.88 -15.89 7.57
C PHE A 176 8.36 -16.36 8.92
N THR A 177 8.22 -15.43 9.86
CA THR A 177 7.51 -15.64 11.12
C THR A 177 6.16 -14.93 11.03
N LEU A 178 5.06 -15.66 11.22
CA LEU A 178 3.72 -15.07 11.30
C LEU A 178 3.32 -14.99 12.77
N GLN A 179 3.11 -13.77 13.27
CA GLN A 179 2.50 -13.52 14.57
C GLN A 179 1.04 -13.12 14.38
N THR A 180 0.15 -13.77 15.10
CA THR A 180 -1.30 -13.51 15.02
C THR A 180 -1.86 -13.14 16.37
N ASP A 181 -2.85 -12.26 16.35
CA ASP A 181 -3.61 -11.82 17.51
C ASP A 181 -5.10 -11.78 17.16
N ALA A 182 -5.94 -12.22 18.09
CA ALA A 182 -7.39 -12.28 17.91
C ALA A 182 -8.12 -11.61 19.07
N SER A 183 -9.19 -10.91 18.75
CA SER A 183 -10.10 -10.30 19.71
C SER A 183 -11.55 -10.57 19.31
N ASN A 184 -12.49 -10.20 20.15
CA ASN A 184 -13.93 -10.32 19.86
C ASN A 184 -14.41 -9.48 18.66
N HIS A 185 -13.56 -8.61 18.10
CA HIS A 185 -13.93 -7.68 17.04
C HIS A 185 -13.13 -7.85 15.75
N GLY A 186 -12.00 -8.51 15.81
CA GLY A 186 -11.13 -8.64 14.65
C GLY A 186 -9.90 -9.49 14.87
N LEU A 187 -9.28 -9.83 13.76
CA LEU A 187 -8.01 -10.55 13.68
C LEU A 187 -6.91 -9.56 13.28
N GLY A 188 -5.76 -9.68 13.93
CA GLY A 188 -4.53 -8.99 13.57
C GLY A 188 -3.43 -9.99 13.26
N ALA A 189 -2.56 -9.66 12.33
CA ALA A 189 -1.36 -10.44 12.07
C ALA A 189 -0.23 -9.52 11.61
N VAL A 190 1.00 -9.95 11.84
CA VAL A 190 2.18 -9.35 11.25
C VAL A 190 3.07 -10.43 10.68
N LEU A 191 3.54 -10.20 9.47
CA LEU A 191 4.55 -11.04 8.85
C LEU A 191 5.92 -10.43 9.14
N LEU A 192 6.81 -11.21 9.70
CA LEU A 192 8.14 -10.79 10.15
C LEU A 192 9.22 -11.57 9.41
N GLN A 193 10.37 -10.96 9.22
CA GLN A 193 11.61 -11.62 8.85
C GLN A 193 12.75 -11.15 9.75
N THR A 194 13.66 -12.03 10.04
CA THR A 194 14.86 -11.73 10.84
C THR A 194 15.96 -11.22 9.92
N ASP A 195 16.50 -10.05 10.22
CA ASP A 195 17.62 -9.50 9.47
C ASP A 195 18.96 -10.19 9.81
N CYS A 196 20.06 -9.78 9.15
CA CYS A 196 21.40 -10.31 9.37
C CYS A 196 21.96 -10.03 10.77
N HIS A 197 21.32 -9.15 11.55
CA HIS A 197 21.68 -8.81 12.93
C HIS A 197 20.81 -9.54 13.96
N GLY A 198 19.92 -10.44 13.51
CA GLY A 198 19.01 -11.18 14.39
C GLY A 198 17.79 -10.36 14.84
N GLN A 199 17.52 -9.19 14.21
CA GLN A 199 16.38 -8.36 14.54
C GLN A 199 15.17 -8.72 13.67
N GLU A 200 14.01 -8.87 14.31
CA GLU A 200 12.76 -9.04 13.58
C GLU A 200 12.31 -7.71 12.94
N LYS A 201 12.02 -7.77 11.66
CA LYS A 201 11.54 -6.64 10.85
C LYS A 201 10.16 -6.96 10.29
N ALA A 202 9.26 -6.00 10.38
CA ALA A 202 7.93 -6.14 9.81
C ALA A 202 7.97 -6.05 8.28
N VAL A 203 7.28 -6.98 7.62
CA VAL A 203 7.04 -6.96 6.17
C VAL A 203 5.68 -6.29 5.93
N PRO A 204 4.50 -6.90 6.14
CA PRO A 204 3.25 -6.17 6.32
C PRO A 204 2.57 -6.48 7.65
N PHE A 205 1.74 -5.55 8.10
CA PHE A 205 0.63 -5.83 9.02
C PHE A 205 -0.60 -6.24 8.22
N ILE A 206 -1.39 -7.14 8.80
CA ILE A 206 -2.66 -7.62 8.24
C ILE A 206 -3.71 -7.48 9.34
N SER A 207 -4.90 -7.03 8.99
CA SER A 207 -5.98 -6.90 9.96
C SER A 207 -7.33 -7.03 9.26
N GLN A 208 -8.24 -7.77 9.89
CA GLN A 208 -9.59 -8.02 9.40
C GLN A 208 -10.60 -7.90 10.53
N THR A 209 -11.70 -7.20 10.28
CA THR A 209 -12.86 -7.19 11.19
C THR A 209 -13.63 -8.50 11.04
N LEU A 210 -14.03 -9.09 12.15
CA LEU A 210 -14.85 -10.32 12.14
C LEU A 210 -16.24 -10.04 11.54
N THR A 211 -16.71 -10.97 10.75
CA THR A 211 -18.10 -11.03 10.30
C THR A 211 -19.00 -11.47 11.44
N PRO A 212 -20.32 -11.19 11.39
CA PRO A 212 -21.27 -11.68 12.43
C PRO A 212 -21.19 -13.18 12.66
N ALA A 213 -21.05 -13.98 11.62
CA ALA A 213 -20.92 -15.44 11.71
C ALA A 213 -19.63 -15.87 12.43
N GLU A 214 -18.51 -15.20 12.16
CA GLU A 214 -17.23 -15.47 12.85
C GLU A 214 -17.28 -15.05 14.32
N THR A 215 -17.99 -13.97 14.65
CA THR A 215 -18.18 -13.53 16.04
C THR A 215 -19.02 -14.55 16.84
N GLU A 216 -20.02 -15.17 16.23
CA GLU A 216 -20.82 -16.23 16.87
C GLU A 216 -19.98 -17.48 17.16
N LEU A 217 -19.08 -17.86 16.26
CA LEU A 217 -18.18 -19.01 16.45
C LEU A 217 -17.18 -18.83 17.60
N LEU A 218 -16.77 -17.61 17.90
CA LEU A 218 -15.84 -17.31 19.01
C LEU A 218 -16.52 -17.31 20.39
N ASN A 219 -17.85 -17.27 20.45
CA ASN A 219 -18.62 -17.26 21.69
C ASN A 219 -19.11 -18.65 22.11
N HIS A 220 -18.75 -19.68 21.36
CA HIS A 220 -18.97 -21.12 21.63
C HIS A 220 -17.66 -21.87 21.87
#